data_abcc21b321ab913e10f44098590c872a
#
_entry.id   abcc21b321ab913e10f44098590c872a
#
_cell.length_a   1.000
_cell.length_b   1.000
_cell.length_c   1.000
_cell.angle_alpha   90.00
_cell.angle_beta   90.00
_cell.angle_gamma   90.00
#
_symmetry.space_group_name_H-M   'P 1'
#
loop_
_entity.id
_entity.type
_entity.pdbx_description
1 polymer ?
#
loop_
_entity_poly.entity_id
_entity_poly.type
_entity_poly.pdbx_seq_one_letter_code
_entity_poly.pdbx_strand_id
1 'polypeptide(L)'
;MWTEEIVAGRPAWRHLPSGVVFREVPGGTFRMGLSEAELDAVRSIERSGGVEDTIEPFFANAKDAQPVREVRVEPFLLARHPLTVAQVQHWLPEYEDDYAEADTGTARLEGDLEDLLKLLPFQLPSEAQWEYAARAGTTTLTFRGDEKPDEDQLLDDFDDETRTAAGENAFGLVAMGSANELCADVWIPGFNGAPADARPRTGDGSRTVRGGAADLYPWQGCDEWLLLLSATRYEHADFAAVRPAAPLPPQ
;
A
#
# COMPACT_ATOMS: atom_id res chain seq x y z
N MET A 1 8.55 -8.97 -20.82
CA MET A 1 7.75 -8.52 -22.01
C MET A 1 6.43 -7.94 -21.50
N TRP A 2 6.04 -6.78 -21.99
CA TRP A 2 4.85 -6.03 -21.56
C TRP A 2 3.81 -6.01 -22.67
N THR A 3 2.53 -5.95 -22.31
CA THR A 3 1.42 -5.71 -23.23
C THR A 3 0.46 -4.70 -22.62
N GLU A 4 -0.06 -3.81 -23.45
CA GLU A 4 -1.17 -2.93 -23.07
C GLU A 4 -2.48 -3.70 -23.19
N GLU A 5 -3.38 -3.46 -22.26
CA GLU A 5 -4.72 -4.05 -22.25
C GLU A 5 -5.72 -3.14 -21.54
N ILE A 6 -6.99 -3.51 -21.56
CA ILE A 6 -8.04 -2.87 -20.76
C ILE A 6 -8.44 -3.84 -19.65
N VAL A 7 -8.27 -3.42 -18.39
CA VAL A 7 -8.70 -4.17 -17.22
C VAL A 7 -9.68 -3.31 -16.44
N ALA A 8 -10.84 -3.85 -16.08
CA ALA A 8 -11.92 -3.12 -15.41
C ALA A 8 -12.24 -1.77 -16.09
N GLY A 9 -12.26 -1.75 -17.44
CA GLY A 9 -12.57 -0.56 -18.23
C GLY A 9 -11.48 0.52 -18.28
N ARG A 10 -10.29 0.28 -17.73
CA ARG A 10 -9.18 1.24 -17.69
C ARG A 10 -7.92 0.69 -18.36
N PRO A 11 -7.08 1.53 -18.99
CA PRO A 11 -5.78 1.13 -19.51
C PRO A 11 -4.91 0.50 -18.44
N ALA A 12 -4.20 -0.55 -18.79
CA ALA A 12 -3.30 -1.29 -17.92
C ALA A 12 -2.11 -1.86 -18.73
N TRP A 13 -1.06 -2.20 -18.01
CA TRP A 13 0.10 -2.92 -18.53
C TRP A 13 0.19 -4.28 -17.85
N ARG A 14 0.21 -5.36 -18.64
CA ARG A 14 0.44 -6.70 -18.10
C ARG A 14 1.88 -7.14 -18.35
N HIS A 15 2.52 -7.62 -17.29
CA HIS A 15 3.77 -8.35 -17.43
C HIS A 15 3.47 -9.80 -17.82
N LEU A 16 3.70 -10.14 -19.08
CA LEU A 16 3.28 -11.44 -19.65
C LEU A 16 3.81 -12.67 -18.91
N PRO A 17 5.08 -12.72 -18.44
CA PRO A 17 5.57 -13.93 -17.74
C PRO A 17 4.85 -14.21 -16.42
N SER A 18 4.55 -13.19 -15.62
CA SER A 18 3.98 -13.36 -14.27
C SER A 18 2.48 -13.06 -14.19
N GLY A 19 1.88 -12.52 -15.25
CA GLY A 19 0.49 -12.11 -15.22
C GLY A 19 0.19 -10.84 -14.41
N VAL A 20 1.17 -10.26 -13.73
CA VAL A 20 0.96 -9.05 -12.91
C VAL A 20 0.46 -7.89 -13.76
N VAL A 21 -0.62 -7.27 -13.33
CA VAL A 21 -1.25 -6.11 -13.96
C VAL A 21 -0.81 -4.84 -13.26
N PHE A 22 -0.40 -3.84 -14.03
CA PHE A 22 0.05 -2.55 -13.54
C PHE A 22 -0.85 -1.43 -14.05
N ARG A 23 -1.01 -0.39 -13.22
CA ARG A 23 -1.59 0.89 -13.60
C ARG A 23 -0.48 1.92 -13.77
N GLU A 24 -0.64 2.81 -14.74
CA GLU A 24 0.15 4.01 -14.80
C GLU A 24 -0.33 4.98 -13.73
N VAL A 25 0.58 5.32 -12.81
CA VAL A 25 0.38 6.37 -11.82
C VAL A 25 0.96 7.65 -12.42
N PRO A 26 0.14 8.68 -12.69
CA PRO A 26 0.62 9.90 -13.30
C PRO A 26 1.57 10.64 -12.37
N GLY A 27 2.55 11.33 -12.92
CA GLY A 27 3.40 12.20 -12.13
C GLY A 27 2.63 13.39 -11.55
N GLY A 28 3.17 13.98 -10.49
CA GLY A 28 2.56 15.13 -9.85
C GLY A 28 3.28 15.57 -8.60
N THR A 29 2.70 16.55 -7.92
CA THR A 29 3.17 17.03 -6.61
C THR A 29 2.04 16.86 -5.61
N PHE A 30 2.36 16.38 -4.42
CA PHE A 30 1.38 16.16 -3.36
C PHE A 30 1.96 16.50 -1.98
N ARG A 31 1.09 16.60 -1.01
CA ARG A 31 1.46 16.78 0.40
C ARG A 31 1.50 15.41 1.08
N MET A 32 2.69 14.94 1.35
CA MET A 32 2.96 13.68 2.04
C MET A 32 2.92 13.87 3.56
N GLY A 33 2.36 12.92 4.25
CA GLY A 33 2.28 12.90 5.70
C GLY A 33 0.91 13.25 6.25
N LEU A 34 0.73 13.08 7.56
CA LEU A 34 -0.53 13.35 8.25
C LEU A 34 -0.64 14.83 8.64
N SER A 35 -1.64 15.50 8.09
CA SER A 35 -1.95 16.90 8.39
C SER A 35 -2.77 17.02 9.69
N GLU A 36 -2.78 18.22 10.28
CA GLU A 36 -3.63 18.50 11.44
C GLU A 36 -5.13 18.30 11.13
N ALA A 37 -5.56 18.57 9.88
CA ALA A 37 -6.95 18.32 9.47
C ALA A 37 -7.29 16.82 9.49
N GLU A 38 -6.38 15.95 9.04
CA GLU A 38 -6.57 14.50 9.10
C GLU A 38 -6.54 14.00 10.54
N LEU A 39 -5.65 14.52 11.39
CA LEU A 39 -5.64 14.21 12.81
C LEU A 39 -6.92 14.68 13.52
N ASP A 40 -7.49 15.81 13.13
CA ASP A 40 -8.77 16.30 13.66
C ASP A 40 -9.95 15.45 13.17
N ALA A 41 -9.91 14.93 11.94
CA ALA A 41 -10.88 13.97 11.43
C ALA A 41 -10.88 12.68 12.28
N VAL A 42 -9.70 12.12 12.57
CA VAL A 42 -9.56 10.96 13.47
C VAL A 42 -10.15 11.25 14.86
N ARG A 43 -9.81 12.40 15.46
CA ARG A 43 -10.41 12.80 16.76
C ARG A 43 -11.93 12.99 16.70
N SER A 44 -12.45 13.36 15.53
CA SER A 44 -13.91 13.49 15.34
C SER A 44 -14.60 12.14 15.30
N ILE A 45 -14.00 11.15 14.67
CA ILE A 45 -14.50 9.77 14.64
C ILE A 45 -14.51 9.18 16.05
N GLU A 46 -13.43 9.36 16.81
CA GLU A 46 -13.37 8.97 18.23
C GLU A 46 -14.53 9.56 19.03
N ARG A 47 -14.72 10.88 18.93
CA ARG A 47 -15.80 11.58 19.66
C ARG A 47 -17.19 11.11 19.27
N SER A 48 -17.39 10.59 18.07
CA SER A 48 -18.67 10.01 17.62
C SER A 48 -18.91 8.59 18.09
N GLY A 49 -17.94 7.98 18.81
CA GLY A 49 -18.00 6.58 19.27
C GLY A 49 -17.69 5.58 18.18
N GLY A 50 -17.06 6.02 17.08
CA GLY A 50 -16.67 5.15 15.97
C GLY A 50 -15.39 4.33 16.22
N VAL A 51 -14.69 4.59 17.34
CA VAL A 51 -13.41 3.95 17.69
C VAL A 51 -13.46 3.52 19.15
N GLU A 52 -13.10 2.28 19.44
CA GLU A 52 -13.24 1.80 20.82
C GLU A 52 -12.00 1.96 21.69
N ASP A 53 -10.80 1.53 21.35
CA ASP A 53 -9.75 1.43 22.37
C ASP A 53 -8.30 1.77 21.96
N THR A 54 -7.98 2.04 20.70
CA THR A 54 -6.57 2.07 20.26
C THR A 54 -6.08 3.35 19.60
N ILE A 55 -6.82 4.43 19.74
CA ILE A 55 -6.51 5.72 19.11
C ILE A 55 -5.24 6.38 19.69
N GLU A 56 -4.95 6.15 20.96
CA GLU A 56 -3.73 6.67 21.61
C GLU A 56 -2.44 6.16 20.95
N PRO A 57 -2.29 4.85 20.64
CA PRO A 57 -1.15 4.35 19.86
C PRO A 57 -1.07 4.98 18.46
N PHE A 58 -2.21 5.21 17.80
CA PHE A 58 -2.24 5.92 16.52
C PHE A 58 -1.60 7.30 16.65
N PHE A 59 -2.02 8.13 17.62
CA PHE A 59 -1.45 9.46 17.82
C PHE A 59 0.03 9.41 18.25
N ALA A 60 0.44 8.39 18.99
CA ALA A 60 1.85 8.19 19.34
C ALA A 60 2.71 7.94 18.09
N ASN A 61 2.17 7.21 17.09
CA ASN A 61 2.84 6.86 15.85
C ASN A 61 2.66 7.91 14.73
N ALA A 62 1.59 8.71 14.77
CA ALA A 62 1.30 9.73 13.77
C ALA A 62 2.43 10.74 13.56
N LYS A 63 3.25 11.00 14.59
CA LYS A 63 4.47 11.82 14.51
C LYS A 63 5.50 11.27 13.51
N ASP A 64 5.49 9.96 13.27
CA ASP A 64 6.40 9.31 12.32
C ASP A 64 5.97 9.54 10.86
N ALA A 65 4.73 10.03 10.65
CA ALA A 65 4.23 10.53 9.37
C ALA A 65 4.21 12.07 9.30
N GLN A 66 5.05 12.76 10.08
CA GLN A 66 5.17 14.22 10.15
C GLN A 66 6.65 14.67 10.05
N PRO A 67 6.92 15.96 9.73
CA PRO A 67 5.97 16.99 9.30
C PRO A 67 5.41 16.69 7.90
N VAL A 68 4.22 17.24 7.60
CA VAL A 68 3.71 17.24 6.23
C VAL A 68 4.68 18.00 5.33
N ARG A 69 4.97 17.43 4.17
CA ARG A 69 5.92 17.99 3.21
C ARG A 69 5.42 17.85 1.77
N GLU A 70 5.87 18.73 0.90
CA GLU A 70 5.61 18.62 -0.52
C GLU A 70 6.61 17.67 -1.17
N VAL A 71 6.10 16.73 -1.99
CA VAL A 71 6.90 15.74 -2.71
C VAL A 71 6.49 15.73 -4.17
N ARG A 72 7.49 15.76 -5.05
CA ARG A 72 7.31 15.52 -6.48
C ARG A 72 7.50 14.05 -6.82
N VAL A 73 6.53 13.49 -7.53
CA VAL A 73 6.53 12.11 -8.02
C VAL A 73 6.58 12.13 -9.55
N GLU A 74 7.53 11.41 -10.13
CA GLU A 74 7.56 11.17 -11.57
C GLU A 74 6.56 10.06 -11.94
N PRO A 75 6.04 10.00 -13.18
CA PRO A 75 5.15 8.92 -13.61
C PRO A 75 5.83 7.55 -13.47
N PHE A 76 5.08 6.55 -13.03
CA PHE A 76 5.57 5.18 -12.86
C PHE A 76 4.44 4.17 -13.00
N LEU A 77 4.79 2.89 -13.14
CA LEU A 77 3.85 1.79 -13.05
C LEU A 77 3.79 1.26 -11.62
N LEU A 78 2.59 1.02 -11.13
CA LEU A 78 2.36 0.34 -9.85
C LEU A 78 1.40 -0.84 -10.07
N ALA A 79 1.69 -1.98 -9.47
CA ALA A 79 0.82 -3.14 -9.57
C ALA A 79 -0.59 -2.77 -9.05
N ARG A 80 -1.62 -3.20 -9.78
CA ARG A 80 -3.02 -2.89 -9.49
C ARG A 80 -3.40 -3.29 -8.07
N HIS A 81 -2.91 -4.43 -7.61
CA HIS A 81 -3.04 -4.96 -6.25
C HIS A 81 -1.69 -5.54 -5.78
N PRO A 82 -1.51 -5.86 -4.50
CA PRO A 82 -0.34 -6.61 -4.03
C PRO A 82 -0.23 -7.95 -4.77
N LEU A 83 0.96 -8.55 -4.81
CA LEU A 83 1.14 -9.87 -5.39
C LEU A 83 0.22 -10.89 -4.71
N THR A 84 -0.47 -11.68 -5.53
CA THR A 84 -1.24 -12.82 -5.06
C THR A 84 -0.34 -14.03 -4.83
N VAL A 85 -0.85 -15.03 -4.09
CA VAL A 85 -0.16 -16.30 -3.86
C VAL A 85 0.26 -16.93 -5.19
N ALA A 86 -0.64 -17.03 -6.16
CA ALA A 86 -0.32 -17.58 -7.49
C ALA A 86 0.76 -16.79 -8.24
N GLN A 87 0.81 -15.45 -8.06
CA GLN A 87 1.86 -14.64 -8.65
C GLN A 87 3.21 -14.83 -7.96
N VAL A 88 3.24 -14.99 -6.64
CA VAL A 88 4.46 -15.30 -5.88
C VAL A 88 5.01 -16.68 -6.30
N GLN A 89 4.14 -17.67 -6.45
CA GLN A 89 4.51 -19.02 -6.91
C GLN A 89 5.14 -19.05 -8.30
N HIS A 90 4.94 -18.02 -9.13
CA HIS A 90 5.66 -17.88 -10.39
C HIS A 90 7.18 -17.80 -10.20
N TRP A 91 7.67 -17.19 -9.12
CA TRP A 91 9.09 -17.05 -8.80
C TRP A 91 9.54 -18.02 -7.71
N LEU A 92 8.67 -18.35 -6.78
CA LEU A 92 8.89 -19.28 -5.66
C LEU A 92 7.85 -20.41 -5.73
N PRO A 93 8.04 -21.44 -6.56
CA PRO A 93 7.05 -22.49 -6.79
C PRO A 93 6.61 -23.26 -5.54
N GLU A 94 7.45 -23.30 -4.51
CA GLU A 94 7.19 -23.97 -3.23
C GLU A 94 6.55 -23.05 -2.18
N TYR A 95 6.25 -21.80 -2.55
CA TYR A 95 5.60 -20.86 -1.63
C TYR A 95 4.21 -21.34 -1.26
N GLU A 96 3.93 -21.38 0.03
CA GLU A 96 2.63 -21.69 0.62
C GLU A 96 2.25 -20.58 1.59
N ASP A 97 0.97 -20.26 1.68
CA ASP A 97 0.43 -19.26 2.60
C ASP A 97 -0.70 -19.91 3.41
N ASP A 98 -0.45 -20.11 4.69
CA ASP A 98 -1.40 -20.77 5.60
C ASP A 98 -2.68 -19.94 5.86
N TYR A 99 -2.67 -18.66 5.51
CA TYR A 99 -3.76 -17.73 5.75
C TYR A 99 -4.54 -17.36 4.49
N ALA A 100 -3.97 -17.57 3.32
CA ALA A 100 -4.63 -17.34 2.05
C ALA A 100 -5.27 -18.63 1.53
N GLU A 101 -6.59 -18.73 1.63
CA GLU A 101 -7.35 -19.91 1.19
C GLU A 101 -7.43 -20.04 -0.34
N ALA A 102 -7.12 -18.97 -1.08
CA ALA A 102 -7.24 -18.91 -2.52
C ALA A 102 -5.92 -18.54 -3.19
N ASP A 103 -5.69 -19.08 -4.40
CA ASP A 103 -4.54 -18.74 -5.25
C ASP A 103 -4.51 -17.24 -5.63
N THR A 104 -5.60 -16.54 -5.40
CA THR A 104 -5.81 -15.12 -5.72
C THR A 104 -5.70 -14.21 -4.50
N GLY A 105 -5.58 -14.78 -3.29
CA GLY A 105 -5.40 -14.01 -2.06
C GLY A 105 -4.06 -13.28 -2.04
N THR A 106 -3.99 -12.17 -1.32
CA THR A 106 -2.74 -11.43 -1.08
C THR A 106 -1.71 -12.30 -0.39
N ALA A 107 -0.54 -12.46 -1.00
CA ALA A 107 0.56 -13.23 -0.42
C ALA A 107 1.17 -12.51 0.78
N ARG A 108 1.28 -13.23 1.90
CA ARG A 108 1.85 -12.76 3.17
C ARG A 108 3.25 -13.34 3.35
N LEU A 109 4.25 -12.54 3.07
CA LEU A 109 5.63 -12.96 3.01
C LEU A 109 6.33 -12.70 4.35
N GLU A 110 6.87 -13.75 4.92
CA GLU A 110 7.70 -13.71 6.13
C GLU A 110 9.15 -14.12 5.77
N GLY A 111 9.50 -15.39 5.89
CA GLY A 111 10.84 -15.90 5.62
C GLY A 111 11.27 -15.84 4.15
N ASP A 112 10.33 -15.94 3.22
CA ASP A 112 10.58 -15.98 1.77
C ASP A 112 10.75 -14.61 1.11
N LEU A 113 10.54 -13.52 1.85
CA LEU A 113 10.53 -12.17 1.31
C LEU A 113 11.83 -11.80 0.58
N GLU A 114 12.98 -12.00 1.22
CA GLU A 114 14.27 -11.64 0.64
C GLU A 114 14.62 -12.48 -0.60
N ASP A 115 14.18 -13.71 -0.66
CA ASP A 115 14.38 -14.57 -1.82
C ASP A 115 13.47 -14.15 -2.98
N LEU A 116 12.20 -13.80 -2.69
CA LEU A 116 11.32 -13.22 -3.69
C LEU A 116 11.90 -11.92 -4.27
N LEU A 117 12.34 -10.98 -3.41
CA LEU A 117 12.87 -9.68 -3.86
C LEU A 117 14.08 -9.81 -4.78
N LYS A 118 14.93 -10.85 -4.62
CA LYS A 118 16.06 -11.13 -5.52
C LYS A 118 15.62 -11.62 -6.90
N LEU A 119 14.47 -12.26 -7.00
CA LEU A 119 13.94 -12.85 -8.23
C LEU A 119 13.02 -11.91 -9.01
N LEU A 120 12.43 -10.94 -8.34
CA LEU A 120 11.51 -9.98 -8.96
C LEU A 120 12.23 -9.11 -10.00
N PRO A 121 11.71 -9.02 -11.24
CA PRO A 121 12.21 -8.07 -12.25
C PRO A 121 11.67 -6.64 -12.03
N PHE A 122 11.13 -6.35 -10.86
CA PHE A 122 10.45 -5.12 -10.48
C PHE A 122 11.16 -4.47 -9.28
N GLN A 123 10.76 -3.25 -9.00
CA GLN A 123 11.19 -2.53 -7.81
C GLN A 123 10.05 -2.47 -6.78
N LEU A 124 10.40 -2.21 -5.54
CA LEU A 124 9.41 -1.75 -4.56
C LEU A 124 9.10 -0.28 -4.82
N PRO A 125 7.87 0.19 -4.57
CA PRO A 125 7.59 1.62 -4.54
C PRO A 125 8.37 2.26 -3.39
N SER A 126 8.78 3.51 -3.55
CA SER A 126 9.18 4.29 -2.38
C SER A 126 7.97 4.59 -1.49
N GLU A 127 8.21 4.92 -0.24
CA GLU A 127 7.16 5.33 0.69
C GLU A 127 6.35 6.52 0.14
N ALA A 128 7.01 7.45 -0.52
CA ALA A 128 6.36 8.59 -1.17
C ALA A 128 5.53 8.19 -2.39
N GLN A 129 6.01 7.25 -3.22
CA GLN A 129 5.23 6.70 -4.33
C GLN A 129 4.00 5.95 -3.83
N TRP A 130 4.17 5.16 -2.76
CA TRP A 130 3.07 4.41 -2.15
C TRP A 130 1.97 5.37 -1.63
N GLU A 131 2.34 6.39 -0.82
CA GLU A 131 1.35 7.33 -0.27
C GLU A 131 0.68 8.17 -1.35
N TYR A 132 1.44 8.62 -2.36
CA TYR A 132 0.87 9.32 -3.52
C TYR A 132 -0.18 8.46 -4.23
N ALA A 133 0.14 7.19 -4.44
CA ALA A 133 -0.75 6.22 -5.09
C ALA A 133 -1.97 5.90 -4.22
N ALA A 134 -1.80 5.76 -2.90
CA ALA A 134 -2.90 5.50 -1.97
C ALA A 134 -3.88 6.67 -1.89
N ARG A 135 -3.36 7.90 -1.83
CA ARG A 135 -4.18 9.11 -1.82
C ARG A 135 -4.91 9.36 -3.14
N ALA A 136 -4.30 9.01 -4.26
CA ALA A 136 -4.86 9.18 -5.60
C ALA A 136 -5.49 10.57 -5.85
N GLY A 137 -4.85 11.62 -5.33
CA GLY A 137 -5.26 13.02 -5.47
C GLY A 137 -6.11 13.57 -4.30
N THR A 138 -6.45 12.77 -3.30
CA THR A 138 -7.18 13.23 -2.12
C THR A 138 -6.26 13.77 -1.01
N THR A 139 -6.85 14.48 -0.06
CA THR A 139 -6.21 14.96 1.17
C THR A 139 -6.95 14.46 2.42
N THR A 140 -7.76 13.44 2.27
CA THR A 140 -8.57 12.81 3.30
C THR A 140 -7.88 11.55 3.86
N LEU A 141 -8.40 10.99 4.94
CA LEU A 141 -7.85 9.80 5.61
C LEU A 141 -7.75 8.60 4.67
N THR A 142 -8.73 8.42 3.79
CA THR A 142 -8.72 7.44 2.72
C THR A 142 -8.98 8.10 1.38
N PHE A 143 -8.77 7.40 0.28
CA PHE A 143 -9.11 7.91 -1.05
C PHE A 143 -10.62 8.13 -1.27
N ARG A 144 -11.48 7.67 -0.36
CA ARG A 144 -12.94 7.87 -0.40
C ARG A 144 -13.44 8.95 0.53
N GLY A 145 -12.61 9.44 1.45
CA GLY A 145 -13.00 10.48 2.40
C GLY A 145 -12.45 10.25 3.80
N ASP A 146 -13.07 10.90 4.77
CA ASP A 146 -12.70 10.84 6.18
C ASP A 146 -13.61 9.89 6.99
N GLU A 147 -14.48 9.15 6.31
CA GLU A 147 -15.35 8.16 6.94
C GLU A 147 -14.65 6.79 7.02
N LYS A 148 -15.11 5.94 7.94
CA LYS A 148 -14.63 4.58 8.05
C LYS A 148 -14.85 3.85 6.71
N PRO A 149 -13.84 3.16 6.16
CA PRO A 149 -14.01 2.39 4.94
C PRO A 149 -14.96 1.21 5.14
N ASP A 150 -15.69 0.88 4.08
CA ASP A 150 -16.46 -0.36 4.01
C ASP A 150 -15.53 -1.58 3.85
N GLU A 151 -16.03 -2.77 4.18
CA GLU A 151 -15.28 -4.03 4.01
C GLU A 151 -14.74 -4.23 2.58
N ASP A 152 -15.50 -3.78 1.56
CA ASP A 152 -15.07 -3.85 0.16
C ASP A 152 -13.82 -3.00 -0.17
N GLN A 153 -13.41 -2.13 0.72
CA GLN A 153 -12.17 -1.34 0.58
C GLN A 153 -10.94 -2.05 1.16
N LEU A 154 -11.17 -3.01 2.04
CA LEU A 154 -10.14 -3.77 2.76
C LEU A 154 -9.99 -5.17 2.14
N LEU A 155 -9.88 -5.21 0.80
CA LEU A 155 -9.74 -6.47 0.07
C LEU A 155 -8.36 -7.09 0.30
N ASP A 156 -8.35 -8.38 0.50
CA ASP A 156 -7.16 -9.23 0.55
C ASP A 156 -7.23 -10.42 -0.44
N ASP A 157 -8.36 -10.58 -1.13
CA ASP A 157 -8.59 -11.55 -2.18
C ASP A 157 -9.17 -10.88 -3.43
N PHE A 158 -8.74 -11.31 -4.63
CA PHE A 158 -9.03 -10.69 -5.93
C PHE A 158 -9.66 -11.67 -6.92
N ASP A 159 -10.34 -12.70 -6.45
CA ASP A 159 -11.02 -13.71 -7.26
C ASP A 159 -12.29 -13.15 -7.93
N ASP A 160 -12.97 -12.17 -7.33
CA ASP A 160 -14.12 -11.46 -7.88
C ASP A 160 -13.69 -10.11 -8.50
N GLU A 161 -13.62 -10.08 -9.84
CA GLU A 161 -13.23 -8.87 -10.58
C GLU A 161 -14.20 -7.70 -10.37
N THR A 162 -15.49 -7.96 -10.16
CA THR A 162 -16.50 -6.91 -9.96
C THR A 162 -16.28 -6.22 -8.61
N ARG A 163 -16.11 -7.01 -7.55
CA ARG A 163 -15.79 -6.52 -6.20
C ARG A 163 -14.44 -5.79 -6.20
N THR A 164 -13.44 -6.41 -6.82
CA THR A 164 -12.10 -5.82 -6.95
C THR A 164 -12.14 -4.47 -7.68
N ALA A 165 -12.90 -4.37 -8.79
CA ALA A 165 -13.07 -3.13 -9.53
C ALA A 165 -13.81 -2.05 -8.73
N ALA A 166 -14.79 -2.42 -7.90
CA ALA A 166 -15.49 -1.50 -7.02
C ALA A 166 -14.56 -0.87 -5.96
N GLY A 167 -13.52 -1.59 -5.57
CA GLY A 167 -12.47 -1.12 -4.63
C GLY A 167 -11.38 -0.23 -5.25
N GLU A 168 -11.44 0.09 -6.56
CA GLU A 168 -10.42 0.92 -7.22
C GLU A 168 -10.45 2.38 -6.76
N ASN A 169 -9.28 2.95 -6.50
CA ASN A 169 -9.11 4.39 -6.33
C ASN A 169 -9.06 5.13 -7.68
N ALA A 170 -8.86 6.45 -7.69
CA ALA A 170 -8.85 7.25 -8.91
C ALA A 170 -7.74 6.85 -9.91
N PHE A 171 -6.66 6.21 -9.47
CA PHE A 171 -5.59 5.67 -10.33
C PHE A 171 -5.87 4.23 -10.79
N GLY A 172 -6.99 3.63 -10.38
CA GLY A 172 -7.32 2.25 -10.71
C GLY A 172 -6.55 1.21 -9.90
N LEU A 173 -6.07 1.59 -8.72
CA LEU A 173 -5.40 0.72 -7.77
C LEU A 173 -6.39 0.22 -6.73
N VAL A 174 -6.32 -1.06 -6.38
CA VAL A 174 -7.17 -1.70 -5.38
C VAL A 174 -6.39 -2.08 -4.14
N ALA A 175 -7.10 -2.23 -3.02
CA ALA A 175 -6.56 -2.69 -1.75
C ALA A 175 -5.39 -1.83 -1.23
N MET A 176 -5.35 -0.53 -1.59
CA MET A 176 -4.31 0.36 -1.08
C MET A 176 -4.45 0.53 0.43
N GLY A 177 -3.45 0.03 1.15
CA GLY A 177 -3.41 0.05 2.62
C GLY A 177 -4.08 -1.14 3.31
N SER A 178 -4.70 -2.08 2.59
CA SER A 178 -5.30 -3.27 3.19
C SER A 178 -4.25 -4.18 3.82
N ALA A 179 -3.21 -4.52 3.08
CA ALA A 179 -2.09 -5.33 3.57
C ALA A 179 -0.91 -4.47 4.06
N ASN A 180 -0.01 -5.09 4.82
CA ASN A 180 1.28 -4.54 5.21
C ASN A 180 2.21 -4.48 3.98
N GLU A 181 2.17 -3.39 3.20
CA GLU A 181 2.90 -3.27 1.96
C GLU A 181 4.32 -2.74 2.17
N LEU A 182 5.31 -3.50 1.69
CA LEU A 182 6.72 -3.16 1.81
C LEU A 182 7.12 -2.04 0.86
N CYS A 183 7.83 -1.05 1.38
CA CYS A 183 8.43 0.05 0.62
C CYS A 183 9.94 -0.14 0.44
N ALA A 184 10.50 0.57 -0.56
CA ALA A 184 11.95 0.56 -0.82
C ALA A 184 12.76 1.35 0.24
N ASP A 185 12.10 2.20 0.99
CA ASP A 185 12.71 3.07 2.01
C ASP A 185 13.21 2.29 3.21
N VAL A 186 14.33 2.71 3.75
CA VAL A 186 14.72 2.39 5.13
C VAL A 186 13.83 3.21 6.07
N TRP A 187 13.29 2.57 7.08
CA TRP A 187 12.45 3.24 8.06
C TRP A 187 13.26 4.24 8.89
N ILE A 188 12.82 5.48 8.89
CA ILE A 188 13.39 6.59 9.66
C ILE A 188 12.21 7.36 10.26
N PRO A 189 12.16 7.56 11.60
CA PRO A 189 11.06 8.28 12.24
C PRO A 189 10.89 9.68 11.69
N GLY A 190 9.67 10.00 11.26
CA GLY A 190 9.31 11.31 10.73
C GLY A 190 9.93 11.64 9.37
N PHE A 191 9.55 12.81 8.85
CA PHE A 191 9.95 13.27 7.51
C PHE A 191 10.93 14.43 7.53
N ASN A 192 11.55 14.74 8.67
CA ASN A 192 12.57 15.78 8.75
C ASN A 192 13.78 15.42 7.88
N GLY A 193 14.13 16.29 6.94
CA GLY A 193 15.24 16.06 6.02
C GLY A 193 15.00 15.01 4.93
N ALA A 194 13.80 14.45 4.82
CA ALA A 194 13.45 13.53 3.74
C ALA A 194 13.51 14.20 2.36
N PRO A 195 13.84 13.46 1.27
CA PRO A 195 13.96 14.01 -0.07
C PRO A 195 12.67 14.67 -0.56
N ALA A 196 12.75 15.83 -1.24
CA ALA A 196 11.60 16.50 -1.84
C ALA A 196 11.10 15.82 -3.13
N ASP A 197 11.81 14.84 -3.63
CA ASP A 197 11.40 13.92 -4.69
C ASP A 197 11.03 12.55 -4.09
N ALA A 198 10.46 11.69 -4.93
CA ALA A 198 9.99 10.37 -4.49
C ALA A 198 11.07 9.29 -4.47
N ARG A 199 12.35 9.63 -4.42
CA ARG A 199 13.40 8.63 -4.24
C ARG A 199 13.33 8.03 -2.83
N PRO A 200 13.60 6.72 -2.67
CA PRO A 200 13.56 6.09 -1.37
C PRO A 200 14.64 6.63 -0.43
N ARG A 201 14.34 6.66 0.85
CA ARG A 201 15.32 6.93 1.91
C ARG A 201 16.24 5.72 2.04
N THR A 202 17.53 5.95 2.06
CA THR A 202 18.56 4.90 2.14
C THR A 202 19.34 4.97 3.44
N GLY A 203 19.89 3.85 3.88
CA GLY A 203 20.68 3.73 5.10
C GLY A 203 20.77 2.28 5.56
N ASP A 204 21.27 2.08 6.77
CA ASP A 204 21.25 0.80 7.45
C ASP A 204 19.99 0.74 8.33
N GLY A 205 19.25 -0.36 8.26
CA GLY A 205 18.06 -0.57 9.08
C GLY A 205 16.96 -1.34 8.38
N SER A 206 15.85 -1.51 9.07
CA SER A 206 14.65 -2.17 8.53
C SER A 206 13.97 -1.34 7.45
N ARG A 207 13.27 -2.01 6.57
CA ARG A 207 12.43 -1.36 5.56
C ARG A 207 11.17 -0.75 6.19
N THR A 208 10.64 0.25 5.51
CA THR A 208 9.34 0.84 5.82
C THR A 208 8.22 -0.08 5.32
N VAL A 209 7.17 -0.23 6.11
CA VAL A 209 5.91 -0.88 5.74
C VAL A 209 4.78 0.15 5.85
N ARG A 210 3.84 0.09 4.92
CA ARG A 210 2.67 0.97 4.89
C ARG A 210 1.39 0.14 4.80
N GLY A 211 0.30 0.64 5.39
CA GLY A 211 -0.98 -0.05 5.41
C GLY A 211 -1.10 -1.07 6.54
N GLY A 212 -1.82 -2.16 6.30
CA GLY A 212 -2.03 -3.25 7.26
C GLY A 212 -3.43 -3.32 7.85
N ALA A 213 -4.40 -2.60 7.29
CA ALA A 213 -5.73 -2.52 7.86
C ALA A 213 -6.49 -3.87 7.85
N ALA A 214 -6.28 -4.71 6.83
CA ALA A 214 -6.93 -6.03 6.74
C ALA A 214 -6.20 -7.13 7.52
N ASP A 215 -4.97 -6.87 7.95
CA ASP A 215 -4.14 -7.85 8.64
C ASP A 215 -4.42 -7.93 10.14
N LEU A 216 -5.23 -7.01 10.66
CA LEU A 216 -5.68 -7.02 12.04
C LEU A 216 -6.92 -7.89 12.19
N TYR A 217 -6.95 -8.69 13.24
CA TYR A 217 -8.10 -9.57 13.50
C TYR A 217 -9.39 -8.77 13.67
N PRO A 218 -10.53 -9.25 13.09
CA PRO A 218 -11.79 -8.53 13.13
C PRO A 218 -12.32 -8.18 14.54
N TRP A 219 -11.83 -8.87 15.57
CA TRP A 219 -12.22 -8.65 16.96
C TRP A 219 -11.36 -7.65 17.73
N GLN A 220 -10.32 -7.09 17.11
CA GLN A 220 -9.44 -6.09 17.76
C GLN A 220 -9.96 -4.67 17.66
N GLY A 221 -11.16 -4.47 17.11
CA GLY A 221 -11.78 -3.17 17.07
C GLY A 221 -11.70 -2.48 15.72
N CYS A 222 -12.32 -1.32 15.65
CA CYS A 222 -12.59 -0.57 14.43
C CYS A 222 -11.44 0.31 13.95
N ASP A 223 -10.25 0.16 14.47
CA ASP A 223 -9.15 1.12 14.28
C ASP A 223 -8.21 0.74 13.13
N GLU A 224 -8.48 -0.41 12.51
CA GLU A 224 -7.69 -0.97 11.40
C GLU A 224 -7.55 0.01 10.24
N TRP A 225 -8.62 0.72 9.90
CA TRP A 225 -8.61 1.67 8.81
C TRP A 225 -7.73 2.92 9.06
N LEU A 226 -7.44 3.26 10.33
CA LEU A 226 -6.51 4.33 10.66
C LEU A 226 -5.08 3.99 10.24
N LEU A 227 -4.79 2.72 10.06
CA LEU A 227 -3.49 2.23 9.63
C LEU A 227 -3.24 2.42 8.13
N LEU A 228 -4.26 2.74 7.33
CA LEU A 228 -4.12 2.92 5.88
C LEU A 228 -3.00 3.89 5.48
N LEU A 229 -2.73 4.89 6.31
CA LEU A 229 -1.66 5.85 6.08
C LEU A 229 -0.52 5.76 7.11
N SER A 230 -0.58 4.83 8.05
CA SER A 230 0.49 4.66 9.04
C SER A 230 1.76 4.09 8.40
N ALA A 231 2.88 4.26 9.09
CA ALA A 231 4.16 3.67 8.71
C ALA A 231 4.75 2.94 9.91
N THR A 232 5.39 1.81 9.66
CA THR A 232 6.07 1.02 10.68
C THR A 232 7.34 0.40 10.12
N ARG A 233 8.12 -0.26 10.98
CA ARG A 233 9.27 -1.06 10.56
C ARG A 233 8.80 -2.44 10.15
N TYR A 234 9.44 -3.05 9.16
CA TYR A 234 9.15 -4.42 8.76
C TYR A 234 9.28 -5.41 9.94
N GLU A 235 10.29 -5.25 10.79
CA GLU A 235 10.48 -6.11 11.97
C GLU A 235 9.37 -6.02 13.04
N HIS A 236 8.44 -5.08 12.89
CA HIS A 236 7.25 -4.94 13.73
C HIS A 236 5.97 -5.41 13.02
N ALA A 237 6.07 -5.85 11.77
CA ALA A 237 5.01 -6.48 11.02
C ALA A 237 5.26 -8.00 11.03
N ASP A 238 4.26 -8.79 11.34
CA ASP A 238 4.39 -10.26 11.36
C ASP A 238 4.69 -10.81 9.95
N PHE A 239 4.24 -10.11 8.92
CA PHE A 239 4.47 -10.42 7.50
C PHE A 239 4.37 -9.14 6.66
N ALA A 240 4.80 -9.22 5.41
CA ALA A 240 4.65 -8.13 4.44
C ALA A 240 4.09 -8.62 3.11
N ALA A 241 3.26 -7.78 2.50
CA ALA A 241 2.86 -7.92 1.11
C ALA A 241 3.80 -7.13 0.21
N VAL A 242 3.94 -7.55 -1.04
CA VAL A 242 4.73 -6.87 -2.06
C VAL A 242 3.79 -6.33 -3.15
N ARG A 243 3.78 -5.01 -3.31
CA ARG A 243 3.16 -4.35 -4.47
C ARG A 243 4.26 -3.86 -5.41
N PRO A 244 4.51 -4.54 -6.54
CA PRO A 244 5.60 -4.16 -7.43
C PRO A 244 5.40 -2.80 -8.08
N ALA A 245 6.50 -2.07 -8.28
CA ALA A 245 6.58 -0.86 -9.09
C ALA A 245 7.58 -1.05 -10.25
N ALA A 246 7.38 -0.33 -11.34
CA ALA A 246 8.29 -0.34 -12.47
C ALA A 246 8.34 1.06 -13.14
N PRO A 247 9.43 1.39 -13.85
CA PRO A 247 9.42 2.55 -14.73
C PRO A 247 8.42 2.35 -15.87
N LEU A 248 7.96 3.45 -16.46
CA LEU A 248 7.16 3.35 -17.69
C LEU A 248 7.94 2.61 -18.77
N PRO A 249 7.30 1.72 -19.54
CA PRO A 249 7.93 1.06 -20.68
C PRO A 249 8.44 2.11 -21.69
N PRO A 250 9.55 1.87 -22.36
CA PRO A 250 10.01 2.76 -23.43
C PRO A 250 8.93 2.82 -24.53
N GLN A 251 8.62 4.02 -24.96
CA GLN A 251 7.71 4.28 -26.08
C GLN A 251 8.31 3.85 -27.40
#